data_d12d0863a6cdaa866a6d25f53bc35ee2
#
_entry.id   d12d0863a6cdaa866a6d25f53bc35ee2
#
_cell.length_a   1.000
_cell.length_b   1.000
_cell.length_c   1.000
_cell.angle_alpha   90.00
_cell.angle_beta   90.00
_cell.angle_gamma   90.00
#
_symmetry.space_group_name_H-M   'P 1'
#
loop_
_entity.id
_entity.type
_entity.pdbx_description
1 polymer ?
#
loop_
_entity_poly.entity_id
_entity_poly.type
_entity_poly.pdbx_seq_one_letter_code
_entity_poly.pdbx_strand_id
1 'polypeptide(L)'
;LIIQGGKQNRIQSNNFEYIGRTCIEVSGGDRKNLIACKHLIENNYFTRFGEIQRSYAPAVKLGTFTTGIGIKEGNAVGITVRHNMVHNAPHAAFIYGGNNNILEYNEVFDIARVTGDVGAFYSRWDWTSRGNVLRHNFIHHSPRANALYADDGHAGDSIYKNIVHQVVSGTIIGGGHCNYVHDNLYFDCSAAGISIDARGKKRNYNAQNPEFTHLFDVFRINKGNWDNIY
;
A
#
# COMPACT_ATOMS: atom_id res chain seq x y z
N LEU A 1 13.18 9.51 -7.45
CA LEU A 1 12.72 9.23 -8.81
C LEU A 1 11.20 9.40 -8.87
N ILE A 2 10.69 10.10 -9.87
CA ILE A 2 9.25 10.29 -10.07
C ILE A 2 8.90 9.82 -11.49
N ILE A 3 7.87 8.96 -11.59
CA ILE A 3 7.28 8.51 -12.85
C ILE A 3 5.79 8.83 -12.80
N GLN A 4 5.35 9.68 -13.70
CA GLN A 4 3.95 10.08 -13.83
C GLN A 4 3.43 9.70 -15.24
N GLY A 5 2.63 8.64 -15.29
CA GLY A 5 2.11 8.11 -16.55
C GLY A 5 3.10 7.22 -17.30
N GLY A 6 2.87 7.06 -18.61
CA GLY A 6 3.62 6.12 -19.44
C GLY A 6 3.22 4.68 -19.22
N LYS A 7 3.94 3.76 -19.84
CA LYS A 7 3.72 2.31 -19.74
C LYS A 7 5.04 1.55 -19.73
N GLN A 8 5.06 0.41 -19.03
CA GLN A 8 6.13 -0.59 -19.05
C GLN A 8 7.53 -0.05 -18.68
N ASN A 9 7.60 1.03 -17.88
CA ASN A 9 8.87 1.45 -17.32
C ASN A 9 9.36 0.41 -16.30
N ARG A 10 10.68 0.21 -16.28
CA ARG A 10 11.35 -0.73 -15.38
C ARG A 10 12.38 0.01 -14.54
N ILE A 11 12.31 -0.19 -13.22
CA ILE A 11 13.29 0.28 -12.24
C ILE A 11 13.82 -0.98 -11.59
N GLN A 12 15.02 -1.39 -11.97
CA GLN A 12 15.52 -2.72 -11.65
C GLN A 12 16.98 -2.70 -11.24
N SER A 13 17.30 -3.42 -10.15
CA SER A 13 18.67 -3.67 -9.68
C SER A 13 19.42 -2.38 -9.32
N ASN A 14 18.76 -1.47 -8.62
CA ASN A 14 19.37 -0.23 -8.14
C ASN A 14 19.50 -0.22 -6.62
N ASN A 15 20.46 0.54 -6.12
CA ASN A 15 20.62 0.88 -4.71
C ASN A 15 20.12 2.31 -4.46
N PHE A 16 19.24 2.48 -3.47
CA PHE A 16 18.73 3.76 -3.00
C PHE A 16 19.14 3.94 -1.54
N GLU A 17 20.09 4.82 -1.30
CA GLU A 17 20.65 5.07 0.02
C GLU A 17 20.76 6.56 0.31
N TYR A 18 20.59 6.94 1.59
CA TYR A 18 20.70 8.33 2.05
C TYR A 18 19.77 9.31 1.31
N ILE A 19 18.54 8.88 1.09
CA ILE A 19 17.54 9.70 0.40
C ILE A 19 16.75 10.52 1.40
N GLY A 20 16.66 11.83 1.19
CA GLY A 20 15.97 12.75 2.11
C GLY A 20 14.46 12.55 2.19
N ARG A 21 13.83 12.01 1.15
CA ARG A 21 12.38 11.80 1.05
C ARG A 21 12.08 10.39 0.49
N THR A 22 10.95 10.25 -0.21
CA THR A 22 10.57 9.04 -0.95
C THR A 22 11.57 8.71 -2.04
N CYS A 23 11.97 7.45 -2.17
CA CYS A 23 12.92 7.04 -3.20
C CYS A 23 12.25 6.99 -4.59
N ILE A 24 11.08 6.32 -4.69
CA ILE A 24 10.35 6.16 -5.95
C ILE A 24 8.89 6.55 -5.73
N GLU A 25 8.41 7.55 -6.47
CA GLU A 25 6.99 7.82 -6.65
C GLU A 25 6.58 7.40 -8.06
N VAL A 26 5.59 6.54 -8.18
CA VAL A 26 5.18 6.01 -9.48
C VAL A 26 3.66 6.01 -9.60
N SER A 27 3.20 6.52 -10.72
CA SER A 27 1.79 6.51 -11.11
C SER A 27 1.66 6.20 -12.60
N GLY A 28 0.52 5.67 -12.98
CA GLY A 28 0.23 5.35 -14.38
C GLY A 28 -0.98 4.45 -14.53
N GLY A 29 -1.43 4.29 -15.76
CA GLY A 29 -2.63 3.58 -16.10
C GLY A 29 -3.86 4.49 -16.13
N ASP A 30 -5.01 3.91 -16.37
CA ASP A 30 -6.30 4.59 -16.35
C ASP A 30 -7.21 3.89 -15.36
N ARG A 31 -7.43 4.52 -14.22
CA ARG A 31 -8.22 3.95 -13.14
C ARG A 31 -9.71 3.85 -13.49
N LYS A 32 -10.22 4.78 -14.27
CA LYS A 32 -11.61 4.78 -14.72
C LYS A 32 -11.94 3.57 -15.60
N ASN A 33 -11.02 3.17 -16.46
CA ASN A 33 -11.18 2.05 -17.38
C ASN A 33 -10.39 0.81 -16.94
N LEU A 34 -9.72 0.84 -15.78
CA LEU A 34 -8.86 -0.22 -15.23
C LEU A 34 -7.76 -0.66 -16.22
N ILE A 35 -7.23 0.28 -17.00
CA ILE A 35 -6.17 0.01 -17.98
C ILE A 35 -4.82 0.06 -17.28
N ALA A 36 -4.12 -1.07 -17.23
CA ALA A 36 -2.83 -1.21 -16.56
C ALA A 36 -1.71 -0.47 -17.27
N CYS A 37 -0.84 0.22 -16.51
CA CYS A 37 0.41 0.80 -17.03
C CYS A 37 1.55 -0.22 -17.11
N LYS A 38 1.50 -1.29 -16.33
CA LYS A 38 2.50 -2.38 -16.31
C LYS A 38 3.92 -1.91 -15.98
N HIS A 39 4.06 -0.93 -15.08
CA HIS A 39 5.37 -0.57 -14.55
C HIS A 39 5.89 -1.67 -13.63
N LEU A 40 7.22 -1.84 -13.60
CA LEU A 40 7.90 -2.85 -12.81
C LEU A 40 8.99 -2.22 -11.96
N ILE A 41 8.94 -2.46 -10.63
CA ILE A 41 9.96 -2.07 -9.66
C ILE A 41 10.48 -3.37 -9.04
N GLU A 42 11.68 -3.78 -9.42
CA GLU A 42 12.16 -5.13 -9.15
C GLU A 42 13.62 -5.17 -8.73
N ASN A 43 13.92 -6.00 -7.73
CA ASN A 43 15.28 -6.31 -7.32
C ASN A 43 16.08 -5.05 -6.92
N ASN A 44 15.43 -4.09 -6.26
CA ASN A 44 16.12 -2.90 -5.76
C ASN A 44 16.39 -3.04 -4.26
N TYR A 45 17.43 -2.36 -3.80
CA TYR A 45 17.81 -2.25 -2.41
C TYR A 45 17.55 -0.82 -1.90
N PHE A 46 16.82 -0.70 -0.78
CA PHE A 46 16.43 0.57 -0.19
C PHE A 46 16.84 0.61 1.29
N THR A 47 17.64 1.58 1.65
CA THR A 47 18.04 1.82 3.03
C THR A 47 18.26 3.29 3.29
N ARG A 48 18.09 3.74 4.56
CA ARG A 48 18.35 5.13 4.97
C ARG A 48 17.67 6.15 4.05
N PHE A 49 16.39 5.99 3.84
CA PHE A 49 15.55 6.96 3.15
C PHE A 49 14.61 7.67 4.13
N GLY A 50 13.95 8.75 3.68
CA GLY A 50 13.15 9.59 4.57
C GLY A 50 14.00 10.35 5.61
N GLU A 51 15.26 10.64 5.32
CA GLU A 51 16.19 11.24 6.25
C GLU A 51 15.81 12.68 6.64
N ILE A 52 15.12 13.40 5.75
CA ILE A 52 14.61 14.75 5.99
C ILE A 52 13.11 14.71 6.29
N GLN A 53 12.31 14.11 5.40
CA GLN A 53 10.88 13.89 5.63
C GLN A 53 10.67 12.50 6.24
N ARG A 54 10.45 12.45 7.55
CA ARG A 54 10.44 11.20 8.31
C ARG A 54 9.10 10.46 8.36
N SER A 55 8.04 11.07 7.84
CA SER A 55 6.70 10.47 7.76
C SER A 55 6.20 10.49 6.33
N TYR A 56 5.47 9.45 5.93
CA TYR A 56 4.87 9.32 4.59
C TYR A 56 5.88 9.48 3.44
N ALA A 57 7.13 9.12 3.67
CA ALA A 57 8.22 9.10 2.69
C ALA A 57 8.77 7.67 2.58
N PRO A 58 8.04 6.75 1.92
CA PRO A 58 8.42 5.34 1.79
C PRO A 58 9.52 5.11 0.75
N ALA A 59 10.03 3.87 0.68
CA ALA A 59 10.89 3.44 -0.42
C ALA A 59 10.16 3.55 -1.76
N VAL A 60 8.92 3.02 -1.82
CA VAL A 60 8.08 3.10 -3.03
C VAL A 60 6.70 3.59 -2.66
N LYS A 61 6.20 4.56 -3.42
CA LYS A 61 4.86 5.11 -3.32
C LYS A 61 4.12 4.89 -4.64
N LEU A 62 3.02 4.15 -4.60
CA LEU A 62 2.14 3.91 -5.75
C LEU A 62 0.97 4.89 -5.72
N GLY A 63 0.83 5.67 -6.76
CA GLY A 63 -0.19 6.71 -6.86
C GLY A 63 0.16 8.00 -6.13
N THR A 64 -0.66 9.01 -6.32
CA THR A 64 -0.50 10.30 -5.63
C THR A 64 -1.42 10.36 -4.42
N PHE A 65 -0.84 10.35 -3.22
CA PHE A 65 -1.57 10.71 -2.00
C PHE A 65 -1.37 12.20 -1.75
N THR A 66 -2.43 12.96 -1.73
CA THR A 66 -2.34 14.33 -1.22
C THR A 66 -2.31 14.30 0.31
N THR A 67 -1.55 15.20 0.90
CA THR A 67 -1.60 15.50 2.33
C THR A 67 -2.98 16.07 2.66
N GLY A 68 -3.80 15.30 3.35
CA GLY A 68 -5.17 15.68 3.70
C GLY A 68 -6.13 14.51 3.52
N ILE A 69 -7.34 14.72 3.96
CA ILE A 69 -8.45 13.77 3.77
C ILE A 69 -8.81 13.79 2.28
N GLY A 70 -8.48 12.72 1.58
CA GLY A 70 -8.87 12.53 0.19
C GLY A 70 -7.77 12.01 -0.71
N ILE A 71 -8.07 10.95 -1.42
CA ILE A 71 -7.28 10.43 -2.53
C ILE A 71 -7.65 11.29 -3.73
N LYS A 72 -6.77 12.22 -4.09
CA LYS A 72 -6.87 12.79 -5.42
C LYS A 72 -6.43 11.71 -6.40
N GLU A 73 -7.36 11.23 -7.21
CA GLU A 73 -7.20 10.55 -8.50
C GLU A 73 -5.85 9.83 -8.75
N GLY A 74 -5.30 9.19 -7.70
CA GLY A 74 -4.00 8.54 -7.81
C GLY A 74 -4.07 7.39 -8.79
N ASN A 75 -3.73 7.64 -10.04
CA ASN A 75 -3.64 6.61 -11.06
C ASN A 75 -2.44 5.71 -10.77
N ALA A 76 -2.70 4.58 -10.14
CA ALA A 76 -1.76 3.48 -10.04
C ALA A 76 -2.52 2.21 -10.39
N VAL A 77 -2.43 1.79 -11.65
CA VAL A 77 -3.15 0.61 -12.14
C VAL A 77 -2.18 -0.38 -12.76
N GLY A 78 -2.13 -1.59 -12.16
CA GLY A 78 -1.36 -2.70 -12.69
C GLY A 78 0.15 -2.48 -12.61
N ILE A 79 0.63 -1.96 -11.48
CA ILE A 79 2.06 -1.81 -11.17
C ILE A 79 2.51 -3.04 -10.38
N THR A 80 3.69 -3.57 -10.70
CA THR A 80 4.29 -4.68 -9.96
C THR A 80 5.52 -4.19 -9.19
N VAL A 81 5.57 -4.49 -7.89
CA VAL A 81 6.69 -4.22 -6.99
C VAL A 81 7.14 -5.54 -6.39
N ARG A 82 8.31 -6.05 -6.77
CA ARG A 82 8.73 -7.37 -6.33
C ARG A 82 10.24 -7.52 -6.13
N HIS A 83 10.60 -8.51 -5.32
CA HIS A 83 11.99 -8.86 -5.04
C HIS A 83 12.84 -7.68 -4.54
N ASN A 84 12.23 -6.71 -3.88
CA ASN A 84 12.95 -5.59 -3.30
C ASN A 84 13.27 -5.86 -1.83
N MET A 85 14.41 -5.38 -1.37
CA MET A 85 14.79 -5.37 0.04
C MET A 85 14.67 -3.93 0.58
N VAL A 86 13.92 -3.76 1.67
CA VAL A 86 13.66 -2.44 2.28
C VAL A 86 13.92 -2.51 3.77
N HIS A 87 14.83 -1.68 4.28
CA HIS A 87 15.08 -1.63 5.71
C HIS A 87 15.64 -0.28 6.18
N ASN A 88 15.81 -0.16 7.50
CA ASN A 88 16.41 1.01 8.15
C ASN A 88 15.65 2.31 7.77
N ALA A 89 14.32 2.28 7.93
CA ALA A 89 13.42 3.35 7.54
C ALA A 89 12.73 4.01 8.73
N PRO A 90 12.48 5.33 8.70
CA PRO A 90 11.81 6.03 9.77
C PRO A 90 10.30 5.73 9.87
N HIS A 91 9.67 5.31 8.77
CA HIS A 91 8.22 5.08 8.65
C HIS A 91 7.92 3.84 7.80
N ALA A 92 6.95 3.91 6.86
CA ALA A 92 6.55 2.80 5.98
C ALA A 92 7.64 2.41 4.97
N ALA A 93 7.64 1.14 4.56
CA ALA A 93 8.42 0.68 3.41
C ALA A 93 7.71 0.99 2.09
N PHE A 94 6.44 0.61 2.01
CA PHE A 94 5.60 0.80 0.83
C PHE A 94 4.32 1.53 1.21
N ILE A 95 3.94 2.55 0.44
CA ILE A 95 2.63 3.18 0.50
C ILE A 95 1.97 2.99 -0.86
N TYR A 96 0.77 2.42 -0.88
CA TYR A 96 0.11 2.06 -2.13
C TYR A 96 -1.37 2.45 -2.13
N GLY A 97 -1.90 2.64 -3.32
CA GLY A 97 -3.31 2.85 -3.61
C GLY A 97 -3.59 2.53 -5.07
N GLY A 98 -4.83 2.69 -5.50
CA GLY A 98 -5.24 2.37 -6.87
C GLY A 98 -5.68 0.93 -7.03
N ASN A 99 -5.48 0.35 -8.21
CA ASN A 99 -6.12 -0.89 -8.60
C ASN A 99 -5.17 -1.87 -9.28
N ASN A 100 -5.40 -3.17 -9.05
CA ASN A 100 -4.71 -4.26 -9.74
C ASN A 100 -3.17 -4.21 -9.62
N ASN A 101 -2.65 -3.64 -8.53
CA ASN A 101 -1.22 -3.62 -8.26
C ASN A 101 -0.79 -4.91 -7.55
N ILE A 102 0.44 -5.35 -7.78
CA ILE A 102 1.01 -6.56 -7.18
C ILE A 102 2.27 -6.18 -6.40
N LEU A 103 2.27 -6.46 -5.08
CA LEU A 103 3.42 -6.29 -4.21
C LEU A 103 3.81 -7.66 -3.68
N GLU A 104 4.87 -8.24 -4.21
CA GLU A 104 5.20 -9.64 -3.93
C GLU A 104 6.70 -9.90 -3.78
N TYR A 105 7.06 -10.93 -3.02
CA TYR A 105 8.45 -11.36 -2.83
C TYR A 105 9.38 -10.25 -2.32
N ASN A 106 8.85 -9.27 -1.60
CA ASN A 106 9.67 -8.23 -0.99
C ASN A 106 10.06 -8.64 0.44
N GLU A 107 11.26 -8.27 0.85
CA GLU A 107 11.74 -8.39 2.22
C GLU A 107 11.75 -7.02 2.88
N VAL A 108 11.13 -6.90 4.06
CA VAL A 108 11.01 -5.64 4.81
C VAL A 108 11.36 -5.86 6.27
N PHE A 109 12.31 -5.09 6.79
CA PHE A 109 12.69 -5.15 8.20
C PHE A 109 13.23 -3.82 8.72
N ASP A 110 13.33 -3.68 10.05
CA ASP A 110 13.87 -2.49 10.73
C ASP A 110 13.24 -1.17 10.20
N ILE A 111 11.92 -1.12 10.18
CA ILE A 111 11.15 0.06 9.79
C ILE A 111 10.40 0.68 10.98
N ALA A 112 9.74 1.81 10.76
CA ALA A 112 9.05 2.60 11.80
C ALA A 112 9.99 3.01 12.95
N ARG A 113 11.23 3.31 12.65
CA ARG A 113 12.26 3.63 13.66
C ARG A 113 11.98 4.93 14.41
N VAL A 114 11.26 5.85 13.79
CA VAL A 114 11.00 7.19 14.32
C VAL A 114 9.53 7.43 14.60
N THR A 115 8.65 6.98 13.72
CA THR A 115 7.20 7.22 13.81
C THR A 115 6.45 5.91 13.93
N GLY A 116 5.31 5.92 14.61
CA GLY A 116 4.38 4.80 14.74
C GLY A 116 3.15 4.95 13.84
N ASP A 117 2.09 4.19 14.14
CA ASP A 117 0.81 4.16 13.41
C ASP A 117 1.00 3.97 11.90
N VAL A 118 1.73 2.91 11.57
CA VAL A 118 2.19 2.65 10.21
C VAL A 118 2.31 1.15 9.95
N GLY A 119 2.13 0.77 8.69
CA GLY A 119 2.43 -0.57 8.19
C GLY A 119 3.69 -0.61 7.32
N ALA A 120 4.32 -1.77 7.24
CA ALA A 120 5.35 -2.02 6.23
C ALA A 120 4.77 -1.79 4.82
N PHE A 121 3.61 -2.36 4.60
CA PHE A 121 2.73 -2.07 3.47
C PHE A 121 1.54 -1.30 4.01
N TYR A 122 1.38 -0.06 3.61
CA TYR A 122 0.40 0.85 4.18
C TYR A 122 -0.47 1.46 3.09
N SER A 123 -1.78 1.39 3.25
CA SER A 123 -2.76 2.06 2.43
C SER A 123 -3.93 2.56 3.27
N ARG A 124 -4.60 3.62 2.83
CA ARG A 124 -5.72 4.22 3.55
C ARG A 124 -6.64 5.02 2.64
N TRP A 125 -7.88 5.27 3.13
CA TRP A 125 -8.82 6.23 2.54
C TRP A 125 -9.26 5.90 1.11
N ASP A 126 -9.07 4.68 0.62
CA ASP A 126 -9.48 4.31 -0.73
C ASP A 126 -10.59 3.24 -0.72
N TRP A 127 -11.82 3.69 -0.61
CA TRP A 127 -13.00 2.83 -0.67
C TRP A 127 -13.18 2.16 -2.04
N THR A 128 -12.58 2.73 -3.08
CA THR A 128 -12.65 2.27 -4.47
C THR A 128 -11.42 1.45 -4.90
N SER A 129 -10.49 1.26 -4.00
CA SER A 129 -9.35 0.39 -4.23
C SER A 129 -9.81 -1.05 -4.44
N ARG A 130 -9.24 -1.74 -5.41
CA ARG A 130 -9.59 -3.12 -5.74
C ARG A 130 -8.51 -3.85 -6.49
N GLY A 131 -8.46 -5.18 -6.27
CA GLY A 131 -7.61 -6.07 -7.01
C GLY A 131 -6.12 -5.94 -6.71
N ASN A 132 -5.74 -5.17 -5.68
CA ASN A 132 -4.35 -5.17 -5.24
C ASN A 132 -4.04 -6.50 -4.55
N VAL A 133 -2.85 -7.01 -4.77
CA VAL A 133 -2.37 -8.29 -4.25
C VAL A 133 -1.08 -8.07 -3.47
N LEU A 134 -1.09 -8.46 -2.18
CA LEU A 134 0.07 -8.46 -1.30
C LEU A 134 0.38 -9.91 -0.93
N ARG A 135 1.42 -10.48 -1.51
CA ARG A 135 1.71 -11.91 -1.32
C ARG A 135 3.19 -12.25 -1.32
N HIS A 136 3.52 -13.37 -0.68
CA HIS A 136 4.88 -13.90 -0.64
C HIS A 136 5.92 -12.90 -0.11
N ASN A 137 5.50 -11.92 0.68
CA ASN A 137 6.42 -10.97 1.30
C ASN A 137 6.91 -11.51 2.65
N PHE A 138 8.13 -11.18 3.01
CA PHE A 138 8.71 -11.44 4.32
C PHE A 138 8.88 -10.13 5.08
N ILE A 139 8.10 -9.95 6.16
CA ILE A 139 8.13 -8.75 6.99
C ILE A 139 8.59 -9.16 8.40
N HIS A 140 9.69 -8.60 8.87
CA HIS A 140 10.25 -9.05 10.15
C HIS A 140 11.04 -7.97 10.89
N HIS A 141 11.36 -8.24 12.16
CA HIS A 141 12.21 -7.40 13.01
C HIS A 141 11.86 -5.91 12.94
N SER A 142 10.57 -5.60 13.04
CA SER A 142 10.04 -4.24 13.03
C SER A 142 9.08 -4.04 14.22
N PRO A 143 9.57 -4.08 15.47
CA PRO A 143 8.73 -4.18 16.68
C PRO A 143 7.89 -2.92 16.96
N ARG A 144 8.00 -1.88 16.16
CA ARG A 144 7.21 -0.64 16.25
C ARG A 144 6.24 -0.47 15.08
N ALA A 145 6.28 -1.35 14.08
CA ALA A 145 5.43 -1.30 12.90
C ALA A 145 4.36 -2.39 12.93
N ASN A 146 3.22 -2.12 12.30
CA ASN A 146 2.36 -3.16 11.77
C ASN A 146 2.93 -3.68 10.44
N ALA A 147 2.58 -4.89 10.01
CA ALA A 147 3.10 -5.39 8.74
C ALA A 147 2.24 -4.94 7.56
N LEU A 148 1.03 -5.45 7.46
CA LEU A 148 0.11 -5.21 6.35
C LEU A 148 -1.08 -4.40 6.88
N TYR A 149 -1.18 -3.13 6.52
CA TYR A 149 -2.13 -2.22 7.14
C TYR A 149 -3.01 -1.53 6.10
N ALA A 150 -4.21 -2.09 5.92
CA ALA A 150 -5.31 -1.49 5.17
C ALA A 150 -6.11 -0.58 6.11
N ASP A 151 -5.73 0.68 6.19
CA ASP A 151 -6.22 1.64 7.18
C ASP A 151 -7.41 2.45 6.67
N ASP A 152 -8.18 3.02 7.60
CA ASP A 152 -9.22 4.03 7.40
C ASP A 152 -10.14 3.78 6.18
N GLY A 153 -10.76 2.60 6.13
CA GLY A 153 -11.72 2.28 5.10
C GLY A 153 -11.10 1.83 3.76
N HIS A 154 -9.79 1.56 3.72
CA HIS A 154 -9.18 0.99 2.52
C HIS A 154 -9.77 -0.39 2.18
N ALA A 155 -10.04 -0.64 0.90
CA ALA A 155 -10.83 -1.79 0.46
C ALA A 155 -10.15 -2.58 -0.67
N GLY A 156 -10.63 -3.81 -0.89
CA GLY A 156 -10.41 -4.61 -2.09
C GLY A 156 -9.05 -5.26 -2.24
N ASP A 157 -8.30 -5.45 -1.17
CA ASP A 157 -7.00 -6.10 -1.18
C ASP A 157 -7.10 -7.62 -0.98
N SER A 158 -6.22 -8.37 -1.65
CA SER A 158 -5.96 -9.79 -1.39
C SER A 158 -4.59 -9.95 -0.73
N ILE A 159 -4.58 -10.42 0.53
CA ILE A 159 -3.39 -10.50 1.38
C ILE A 159 -3.15 -11.97 1.74
N TYR A 160 -2.17 -12.61 1.12
CA TYR A 160 -1.96 -14.04 1.33
C TYR A 160 -0.52 -14.52 1.13
N LYS A 161 -0.21 -15.65 1.78
CA LYS A 161 1.11 -16.30 1.70
C LYS A 161 2.27 -15.39 2.09
N ASN A 162 2.03 -14.44 3.01
CA ASN A 162 3.08 -13.63 3.59
C ASN A 162 3.59 -14.29 4.87
N ILE A 163 4.85 -14.06 5.19
CA ILE A 163 5.48 -14.44 6.46
C ILE A 163 5.74 -13.16 7.24
N VAL A 164 5.22 -13.09 8.48
CA VAL A 164 5.31 -11.93 9.35
C VAL A 164 5.87 -12.35 10.70
N HIS A 165 6.94 -11.70 11.13
CA HIS A 165 7.65 -12.04 12.37
C HIS A 165 8.15 -10.79 13.10
N GLN A 166 7.95 -10.72 14.41
CA GLN A 166 8.42 -9.63 15.28
C GLN A 166 7.96 -8.23 14.84
N VAL A 167 6.66 -8.05 14.79
CA VAL A 167 5.97 -6.78 14.50
C VAL A 167 4.94 -6.49 15.60
N VAL A 168 4.27 -5.33 15.53
CA VAL A 168 3.15 -5.02 16.42
C VAL A 168 1.92 -5.86 16.04
N SER A 169 1.39 -5.68 14.84
CA SER A 169 0.30 -6.48 14.30
C SER A 169 0.64 -6.99 12.90
N GLY A 170 0.28 -8.24 12.62
CA GLY A 170 0.55 -8.85 11.32
C GLY A 170 -0.28 -8.21 10.21
N THR A 171 -1.59 -8.31 10.28
CA THR A 171 -2.51 -7.64 9.36
C THR A 171 -3.54 -6.83 10.11
N ILE A 172 -3.78 -5.59 9.68
CA ILE A 172 -4.87 -4.75 10.20
C ILE A 172 -5.81 -4.39 9.05
N ILE A 173 -7.11 -4.59 9.27
CA ILE A 173 -8.19 -4.14 8.40
C ILE A 173 -9.00 -3.08 9.14
N GLY A 174 -8.77 -1.82 8.79
CA GLY A 174 -9.36 -0.64 9.41
C GLY A 174 -10.71 -0.25 8.79
N GLY A 175 -11.70 -1.15 8.82
CA GLY A 175 -13.08 -0.84 8.47
C GLY A 175 -13.42 -0.79 6.99
N GLY A 176 -12.53 -1.19 6.09
CA GLY A 176 -12.80 -1.33 4.66
C GLY A 176 -13.64 -2.56 4.32
N HIS A 177 -13.91 -2.76 3.04
CA HIS A 177 -14.72 -3.88 2.54
C HIS A 177 -13.96 -4.71 1.50
N CYS A 178 -14.43 -5.93 1.24
CA CYS A 178 -13.86 -6.83 0.23
C CYS A 178 -12.34 -7.04 0.35
N ASN A 179 -11.80 -7.01 1.57
CA ASN A 179 -10.43 -7.41 1.83
C ASN A 179 -10.41 -8.91 2.15
N TYR A 180 -9.51 -9.64 1.50
CA TYR A 180 -9.35 -11.09 1.67
C TYR A 180 -7.99 -11.37 2.31
N VAL A 181 -7.99 -11.98 3.49
CA VAL A 181 -6.78 -12.32 4.24
C VAL A 181 -6.77 -13.83 4.48
N HIS A 182 -5.81 -14.56 3.88
CA HIS A 182 -5.74 -16.00 4.02
C HIS A 182 -4.31 -16.54 3.83
N ASP A 183 -4.03 -17.73 4.32
CA ASP A 183 -2.78 -18.46 4.12
C ASP A 183 -1.50 -17.68 4.53
N ASN A 184 -1.59 -16.73 5.46
CA ASN A 184 -0.44 -16.03 5.99
C ASN A 184 0.10 -16.71 7.24
N LEU A 185 1.38 -16.57 7.51
CA LEU A 185 2.05 -17.05 8.70
C LEU A 185 2.45 -15.86 9.58
N TYR A 186 1.92 -15.83 10.82
CA TYR A 186 2.20 -14.78 11.81
C TYR A 186 2.78 -15.38 13.06
N PHE A 187 3.92 -14.88 13.52
CA PHE A 187 4.51 -15.29 14.80
C PHE A 187 5.28 -14.14 15.44
N ASP A 188 5.34 -14.17 16.78
CA ASP A 188 5.93 -13.11 17.60
C ASP A 188 5.36 -11.71 17.31
N CYS A 189 4.07 -11.61 17.00
CA CYS A 189 3.38 -10.33 16.89
C CYS A 189 2.99 -9.86 18.32
N SER A 190 3.45 -8.67 18.71
CA SER A 190 3.28 -8.22 20.10
C SER A 190 1.83 -7.85 20.47
N ALA A 191 0.99 -7.49 19.49
CA ALA A 191 -0.42 -7.17 19.71
C ALA A 191 -1.35 -8.23 19.10
N ALA A 192 -1.26 -8.50 17.79
CA ALA A 192 -2.16 -9.46 17.13
C ALA A 192 -1.56 -9.99 15.82
N GLY A 193 -1.88 -11.25 15.46
CA GLY A 193 -1.64 -11.75 14.10
C GLY A 193 -2.53 -11.03 13.08
N ILE A 194 -3.84 -10.94 13.36
CA ILE A 194 -4.82 -10.23 12.53
C ILE A 194 -5.70 -9.38 13.46
N SER A 195 -5.93 -8.13 13.10
CA SER A 195 -6.85 -7.20 13.75
C SER A 195 -7.83 -6.64 12.74
N ILE A 196 -9.12 -6.72 13.05
CA ILE A 196 -10.19 -6.18 12.22
C ILE A 196 -11.07 -5.30 13.10
N ASP A 197 -11.32 -4.07 12.68
CA ASP A 197 -12.19 -3.17 13.42
C ASP A 197 -13.40 -2.70 12.58
N ALA A 198 -14.39 -2.16 13.29
CA ALA A 198 -15.64 -1.73 12.70
C ALA A 198 -15.68 -0.22 12.44
N ARG A 199 -14.53 0.45 12.29
CA ARG A 199 -14.50 1.91 12.05
C ARG A 199 -15.27 2.32 10.80
N GLY A 200 -15.35 1.46 9.78
CA GLY A 200 -16.19 1.67 8.59
C GLY A 200 -17.69 1.79 8.86
N LYS A 201 -18.18 1.37 10.04
CA LYS A 201 -19.57 1.59 10.48
C LYS A 201 -19.77 2.94 11.15
N LYS A 202 -18.69 3.65 11.48
CA LYS A 202 -18.72 4.89 12.25
C LYS A 202 -18.17 6.03 11.44
N ARG A 203 -18.87 7.20 11.45
CA ARG A 203 -18.40 8.47 10.86
C ARG A 203 -18.06 8.37 9.36
N ASN A 204 -16.84 8.83 9.02
CA ASN A 204 -16.38 9.20 7.71
C ASN A 204 -15.74 8.07 6.91
N TYR A 205 -15.78 6.83 7.38
CA TYR A 205 -15.06 5.71 6.77
C TYR A 205 -15.98 4.72 6.04
N ASN A 206 -17.12 5.18 5.57
CA ASN A 206 -18.11 4.35 4.88
C ASN A 206 -18.63 5.00 3.60
N ALA A 207 -19.43 4.25 2.84
CA ALA A 207 -20.03 4.69 1.58
C ALA A 207 -21.00 5.88 1.70
N GLN A 208 -21.33 6.34 2.91
CA GLN A 208 -22.15 7.53 3.12
C GLN A 208 -21.33 8.82 3.22
N ASN A 209 -19.99 8.70 3.30
CA ASN A 209 -19.13 9.87 3.30
C ASN A 209 -18.97 10.42 1.88
N PRO A 210 -19.31 11.71 1.64
CA PRO A 210 -19.14 12.32 0.32
C PRO A 210 -17.70 12.28 -0.21
N GLU A 211 -16.69 12.26 0.66
CA GLU A 211 -15.29 12.17 0.25
C GLU A 211 -14.95 10.78 -0.35
N PHE A 212 -15.63 9.72 0.09
CA PHE A 212 -15.50 8.40 -0.53
C PHE A 212 -16.41 8.24 -1.75
N THR A 213 -17.62 8.76 -1.67
CA THR A 213 -18.61 8.56 -2.74
C THR A 213 -18.32 9.36 -3.99
N HIS A 214 -17.64 10.51 -3.89
CA HIS A 214 -17.24 11.24 -5.09
C HIS A 214 -16.34 10.41 -6.02
N LEU A 215 -15.58 9.44 -5.47
CA LEU A 215 -14.76 8.52 -6.26
C LEU A 215 -15.61 7.58 -7.11
N PHE A 216 -16.82 7.22 -6.66
CA PHE A 216 -17.75 6.43 -7.47
C PHE A 216 -18.18 7.18 -8.72
N ASP A 217 -18.42 8.49 -8.60
CA ASP A 217 -18.77 9.33 -9.73
C ASP A 217 -17.57 9.57 -10.66
N VAL A 218 -16.39 9.86 -10.09
CA VAL A 218 -15.16 10.11 -10.86
C VAL A 218 -14.78 8.88 -11.67
N PHE A 219 -14.82 7.69 -11.07
CA PHE A 219 -14.43 6.46 -11.75
C PHE A 219 -15.59 5.75 -12.46
N ARG A 220 -16.82 6.24 -12.29
CA ARG A 220 -18.03 5.60 -12.83
C ARG A 220 -18.10 4.12 -12.49
N ILE A 221 -17.94 3.81 -11.20
CA ILE A 221 -17.79 2.44 -10.68
C ILE A 221 -18.93 1.50 -11.10
N ASN A 222 -20.13 2.01 -11.27
CA ASN A 222 -21.30 1.24 -11.69
C ASN A 222 -21.47 1.19 -13.22
N LYS A 223 -20.39 1.42 -14.00
CA LYS A 223 -20.45 1.43 -15.47
C LYS A 223 -19.14 0.91 -16.08
N GLY A 224 -19.27 0.14 -17.15
CA GLY A 224 -18.15 -0.35 -17.95
C GLY A 224 -17.34 -1.44 -17.24
N ASN A 225 -16.03 -1.31 -17.16
CA ASN A 225 -15.14 -2.32 -16.59
C ASN A 225 -15.32 -2.54 -15.08
N TRP A 226 -16.11 -1.71 -14.42
CA TRP A 226 -16.43 -1.83 -13.00
C TRP A 226 -17.73 -2.61 -12.73
N ASP A 227 -18.58 -2.81 -13.73
CA ASP A 227 -19.91 -3.44 -13.56
C ASP A 227 -19.84 -4.88 -13.03
N ASN A 228 -18.75 -5.60 -13.27
CA ASN A 228 -18.56 -6.98 -12.83
C ASN A 228 -17.78 -7.09 -11.52
N ILE A 229 -17.51 -5.99 -10.85
CA ILE A 229 -16.62 -5.94 -9.70
C ILE A 229 -17.39 -5.68 -8.39
N TYR A 230 -18.59 -5.10 -8.45
CA TYR A 230 -19.47 -4.79 -7.31
C TYR A 230 -20.81 -5.47 -7.41
#